data_2ccb305d65adf40ae798019ca99fad3e
#
_entry.id   2ccb305d65adf40ae798019ca99fad3e
#
_cell.length_a   1.000
_cell.length_b   1.000
_cell.length_c   1.000
_cell.angle_alpha   90.00
_cell.angle_beta   90.00
_cell.angle_gamma   90.00
#
_symmetry.space_group_name_H-M   'P 1'
#
loop_
_entity.id
_entity.type
_entity.pdbx_description
1 polymer ?
#
loop_
_entity_poly.entity_id
_entity_poly.type
_entity_poly.pdbx_seq_one_letter_code
_entity_poly.pdbx_strand_id
1 'polypeptide(L)'
;DEEYKKTLTLTAVEGGLELKLEQIPSVSSLDWNYIFKDQKIYHSSRHTHQAINLYEDRMTGWCGGKSFIAESDLPLFAREMLPELEKKYHIVKEHFYPENYLPEDVSFRLYLDLPQRDIITCDLVADYGNNREYHVFQTDSKKQHRNIRQEAKAAALLSGYCNAKDDATGLPAIVEDNDKLYDFLTRGLTECEKIADVYISDRLKKIQVIQPPKVSLGVSLNGNLLDFNMEAEGMSLEQLAFLLSKYNRKRNYYRLKSGQFVAMEESSLDTLAQLSQGLMLTEEQLASGHISLPKFRALYLDAQLRDNESLPVNKSREFRELIRNMKTVEDSDFEVPDAFQKILREY
;
A
#
# COMPACT_ATOMS: atom_id res chain seq x y z
N ASP A 1 -25.24 45.95 -5.44
CA ASP A 1 -24.10 46.22 -4.59
C ASP A 1 -22.89 45.49 -5.17
N GLU A 2 -22.08 46.22 -5.93
CA GLU A 2 -20.83 45.66 -6.47
C GLU A 2 -19.73 45.80 -5.41
N GLU A 3 -19.08 44.66 -5.09
CA GLU A 3 -17.91 44.66 -4.22
C GLU A 3 -16.74 45.28 -4.97
N TYR A 4 -16.19 46.39 -4.47
CA TYR A 4 -15.04 47.06 -5.08
C TYR A 4 -13.75 46.30 -4.78
N LYS A 5 -13.04 45.90 -5.83
CA LYS A 5 -11.71 45.32 -5.73
C LYS A 5 -10.65 46.39 -5.97
N LYS A 6 -9.82 46.72 -4.95
CA LYS A 6 -8.65 47.59 -5.13
C LYS A 6 -7.70 46.99 -6.17
N THR A 7 -6.98 47.85 -6.88
CA THR A 7 -5.96 47.42 -7.83
C THR A 7 -4.66 47.12 -7.11
N LEU A 8 -4.09 45.93 -7.35
CA LEU A 8 -2.76 45.52 -6.93
C LEU A 8 -1.87 45.35 -8.16
N THR A 9 -0.90 46.23 -8.34
CA THR A 9 0.06 46.18 -9.45
C THR A 9 1.27 45.34 -9.04
N LEU A 10 1.62 44.40 -9.87
CA LEU A 10 2.78 43.52 -9.74
C LEU A 10 3.79 43.88 -10.81
N THR A 11 4.90 44.49 -10.45
CA THR A 11 5.93 44.95 -11.39
C THR A 11 7.22 44.15 -11.19
N ALA A 12 7.71 43.50 -12.23
CA ALA A 12 9.01 42.84 -12.17
C ALA A 12 10.13 43.88 -12.12
N VAL A 13 11.02 43.75 -11.14
CA VAL A 13 12.16 44.62 -10.91
C VAL A 13 13.42 43.79 -10.71
N GLU A 14 14.58 44.43 -10.73
CA GLU A 14 15.85 43.73 -10.51
C GLU A 14 15.84 43.06 -9.11
N GLY A 15 16.08 41.74 -9.10
CA GLY A 15 16.13 40.91 -7.91
C GLY A 15 14.78 40.45 -7.36
N GLY A 16 13.64 40.74 -8.05
CA GLY A 16 12.34 40.25 -7.57
C GLY A 16 11.12 40.94 -8.14
N LEU A 17 10.09 41.06 -7.32
CA LEU A 17 8.78 41.61 -7.67
C LEU A 17 8.37 42.72 -6.70
N GLU A 18 8.08 43.91 -7.21
CA GLU A 18 7.42 44.97 -6.45
C GLU A 18 5.90 44.80 -6.53
N LEU A 19 5.24 44.82 -5.39
CA LEU A 19 3.80 44.87 -5.25
C LEU A 19 3.40 46.29 -4.82
N LYS A 20 2.46 46.90 -5.57
CA LYS A 20 1.94 48.24 -5.26
C LYS A 20 0.43 48.20 -5.14
N LEU A 21 -0.08 48.42 -3.93
CA LEU A 21 -1.52 48.48 -3.67
C LEU A 21 -2.05 49.89 -3.95
N GLU A 22 -3.16 49.99 -4.64
CA GLU A 22 -3.86 51.24 -4.90
C GLU A 22 -4.22 51.93 -3.59
N GLN A 23 -3.77 53.16 -3.44
CA GLN A 23 -4.05 53.99 -2.26
C GLN A 23 -5.35 54.79 -2.49
N ILE A 24 -6.43 54.37 -1.84
CA ILE A 24 -7.74 55.01 -1.93
C ILE A 24 -8.20 55.30 -0.50
N PRO A 25 -8.80 56.47 -0.26
CA PRO A 25 -9.38 56.78 1.06
C PRO A 25 -10.39 55.67 1.46
N SER A 26 -10.15 55.08 2.60
CA SER A 26 -10.99 54.04 3.15
C SER A 26 -11.13 54.14 4.65
N VAL A 27 -12.28 53.71 5.17
CA VAL A 27 -12.56 53.65 6.60
C VAL A 27 -12.96 52.19 6.92
N SER A 28 -12.33 51.63 7.94
CA SER A 28 -12.60 50.27 8.38
C SER A 28 -13.49 50.27 9.62
N SER A 29 -14.50 49.43 9.62
CA SER A 29 -15.26 49.00 10.80
C SER A 29 -14.86 47.60 11.25
N LEU A 30 -15.54 47.01 12.23
CA LEU A 30 -15.27 45.62 12.67
C LEU A 30 -15.48 44.65 11.55
N ASP A 31 -16.54 44.77 10.75
CA ASP A 31 -16.99 43.82 9.78
C ASP A 31 -16.76 44.24 8.33
N TRP A 32 -16.61 45.55 8.07
CA TRP A 32 -16.61 46.14 6.73
C TRP A 32 -15.50 47.15 6.53
N ASN A 33 -14.95 47.18 5.32
CA ASN A 33 -14.12 48.27 4.80
C ASN A 33 -14.96 49.10 3.84
N TYR A 34 -15.03 50.42 4.06
CA TYR A 34 -15.70 51.40 3.19
C TYR A 34 -14.66 52.13 2.36
N ILE A 35 -14.82 52.10 1.06
CA ILE A 35 -13.89 52.71 0.09
C ILE A 35 -14.59 53.86 -0.62
N PHE A 36 -13.94 55.03 -0.67
CA PHE A 36 -14.46 56.24 -1.29
C PHE A 36 -13.74 56.49 -2.62
N LYS A 37 -14.47 56.31 -3.76
CA LYS A 37 -13.94 56.54 -5.10
C LYS A 37 -15.01 57.08 -6.03
N ASP A 38 -14.64 58.07 -6.85
CA ASP A 38 -15.49 58.67 -7.89
C ASP A 38 -16.89 59.07 -7.38
N GLN A 39 -16.93 59.75 -6.22
CA GLN A 39 -18.15 60.18 -5.51
C GLN A 39 -19.10 59.03 -5.11
N LYS A 40 -18.59 57.80 -5.06
CA LYS A 40 -19.33 56.62 -4.61
C LYS A 40 -18.67 56.00 -3.40
N ILE A 41 -19.49 55.31 -2.57
CA ILE A 41 -19.04 54.51 -1.46
C ILE A 41 -19.22 53.04 -1.80
N TYR A 42 -18.14 52.30 -1.75
CA TYR A 42 -18.14 50.84 -1.93
C TYR A 42 -17.85 50.19 -0.57
N HIS A 43 -18.28 48.96 -0.39
CA HIS A 43 -17.94 48.21 0.82
C HIS A 43 -17.36 46.82 0.45
N SER A 44 -16.50 46.30 1.31
CA SER A 44 -16.04 44.91 1.24
C SER A 44 -16.00 44.27 2.60
N SER A 45 -16.27 42.99 2.73
CA SER A 45 -16.28 42.29 4.00
C SER A 45 -14.85 42.04 4.52
N ARG A 46 -14.64 42.30 5.82
CA ARG A 46 -13.35 41.99 6.50
C ARG A 46 -13.23 40.54 6.88
N HIS A 47 -14.33 39.79 7.01
CA HIS A 47 -14.32 38.38 7.37
C HIS A 47 -13.89 37.47 6.21
N THR A 48 -14.12 37.92 5.00
CA THR A 48 -13.63 37.26 3.81
C THR A 48 -12.13 37.54 3.67
N HIS A 49 -11.26 36.52 3.69
CA HIS A 49 -9.80 36.65 3.51
C HIS A 49 -8.99 37.31 4.66
N GLN A 50 -9.20 36.85 5.90
CA GLN A 50 -8.51 37.42 7.09
C GLN A 50 -6.98 37.53 6.96
N ALA A 51 -6.30 36.52 6.39
CA ALA A 51 -4.84 36.53 6.19
C ALA A 51 -4.39 37.69 5.27
N ILE A 52 -5.19 37.98 4.23
CA ILE A 52 -4.89 39.06 3.27
C ILE A 52 -5.20 40.43 3.88
N ASN A 53 -6.20 40.55 4.76
CA ASN A 53 -6.48 41.79 5.48
C ASN A 53 -5.30 42.18 6.36
N LEU A 54 -4.68 41.22 7.03
CA LEU A 54 -3.48 41.48 7.85
C LEU A 54 -2.30 41.97 7.00
N TYR A 55 -2.15 41.40 5.79
CA TYR A 55 -1.14 41.84 4.82
C TYR A 55 -1.41 43.27 4.34
N GLU A 56 -2.67 43.60 4.02
CA GLU A 56 -3.09 44.93 3.60
C GLU A 56 -2.82 45.99 4.69
N ASP A 57 -3.16 45.69 5.94
CA ASP A 57 -2.92 46.59 7.08
C ASP A 57 -1.41 46.88 7.27
N ARG A 58 -0.56 45.88 7.06
CA ARG A 58 0.90 46.03 7.08
C ARG A 58 1.42 46.86 5.91
N MET A 59 0.94 46.58 4.70
CA MET A 59 1.34 47.29 3.48
C MET A 59 0.98 48.77 3.56
N THR A 60 -0.25 49.11 3.97
CA THR A 60 -0.73 50.48 4.01
C THR A 60 -0.12 51.26 5.18
N GLY A 61 0.09 50.61 6.33
CA GLY A 61 0.59 51.29 7.54
C GLY A 61 2.10 51.55 7.55
N TRP A 62 2.91 50.62 7.03
CA TRP A 62 4.38 50.64 7.19
C TRP A 62 5.14 50.95 5.90
N CYS A 63 4.60 50.54 4.75
CA CYS A 63 5.32 50.55 3.48
C CYS A 63 4.73 51.53 2.45
N GLY A 64 3.80 52.39 2.81
CA GLY A 64 3.16 53.34 1.87
C GLY A 64 2.49 52.66 0.69
N GLY A 65 1.95 51.44 0.86
CA GLY A 65 1.29 50.64 -0.14
C GLY A 65 2.23 49.83 -1.04
N LYS A 66 3.52 49.74 -0.73
CA LYS A 66 4.49 48.97 -1.50
C LYS A 66 5.04 47.81 -0.68
N SER A 67 5.34 46.70 -1.35
CA SER A 67 6.02 45.55 -0.79
C SER A 67 6.93 44.93 -1.85
N PHE A 68 7.93 44.17 -1.42
CA PHE A 68 8.90 43.52 -2.32
C PHE A 68 8.99 42.02 -2.00
N ILE A 69 9.01 41.19 -3.02
CA ILE A 69 9.22 39.77 -2.92
C ILE A 69 10.51 39.44 -3.66
N ALA A 70 11.44 38.78 -2.96
CA ALA A 70 12.70 38.36 -3.57
C ALA A 70 12.48 37.30 -4.63
N GLU A 71 13.38 37.23 -5.62
CA GLU A 71 13.30 36.28 -6.73
C GLU A 71 13.24 34.81 -6.23
N SER A 72 13.94 34.51 -5.13
CA SER A 72 13.92 33.19 -4.48
C SER A 72 12.53 32.76 -4.00
N ASP A 73 11.66 33.72 -3.68
CA ASP A 73 10.34 33.50 -3.10
C ASP A 73 9.21 33.55 -4.14
N LEU A 74 9.53 33.97 -5.37
CA LEU A 74 8.56 34.08 -6.46
C LEU A 74 7.83 32.79 -6.79
N PRO A 75 8.47 31.60 -6.78
CA PRO A 75 7.76 30.34 -6.97
C PRO A 75 6.69 30.08 -5.93
N LEU A 76 6.99 30.38 -4.66
CA LEU A 76 6.03 30.23 -3.55
C LEU A 76 4.91 31.26 -3.65
N PHE A 77 5.26 32.51 -3.97
CA PHE A 77 4.30 33.59 -4.19
C PHE A 77 3.33 33.27 -5.31
N ALA A 78 3.83 32.88 -6.49
CA ALA A 78 3.01 32.58 -7.66
C ALA A 78 2.05 31.41 -7.41
N ARG A 79 2.48 30.40 -6.65
CA ARG A 79 1.69 29.20 -6.39
C ARG A 79 0.67 29.38 -5.26
N GLU A 80 1.04 29.99 -4.15
CA GLU A 80 0.23 30.02 -2.92
C GLU A 80 -0.48 31.35 -2.71
N MET A 81 0.23 32.47 -2.93
CA MET A 81 -0.31 33.78 -2.59
C MET A 81 -1.06 34.46 -3.75
N LEU A 82 -0.56 34.38 -4.97
CA LEU A 82 -1.16 35.06 -6.12
C LEU A 82 -2.61 34.64 -6.37
N PRO A 83 -2.98 33.34 -6.31
CA PRO A 83 -4.38 32.92 -6.49
C PRO A 83 -5.32 33.49 -5.41
N GLU A 84 -4.85 33.64 -4.18
CA GLU A 84 -5.64 34.23 -3.09
C GLU A 84 -5.78 35.76 -3.26
N LEU A 85 -4.72 36.42 -3.75
CA LEU A 85 -4.75 37.84 -4.05
C LEU A 85 -5.69 38.13 -5.24
N GLU A 86 -5.73 37.30 -6.27
CA GLU A 86 -6.64 37.43 -7.42
C GLU A 86 -8.13 37.34 -7.03
N LYS A 87 -8.46 36.66 -5.94
CA LYS A 87 -9.84 36.62 -5.42
C LYS A 87 -10.27 37.97 -4.86
N LYS A 88 -9.36 38.72 -4.20
CA LYS A 88 -9.65 39.94 -3.48
C LYS A 88 -9.33 41.21 -4.27
N TYR A 89 -8.27 41.23 -5.06
CA TYR A 89 -7.78 42.40 -5.78
C TYR A 89 -7.95 42.26 -7.28
N HIS A 90 -8.03 43.41 -7.94
CA HIS A 90 -7.83 43.49 -9.39
C HIS A 90 -6.32 43.52 -9.65
N ILE A 91 -5.77 42.38 -10.19
CA ILE A 91 -4.32 42.25 -10.40
C ILE A 91 -3.92 42.81 -11.76
N VAL A 92 -2.98 43.75 -11.74
CA VAL A 92 -2.30 44.26 -12.93
C VAL A 92 -0.86 43.75 -12.92
N LYS A 93 -0.45 43.01 -13.98
CA LYS A 93 0.88 42.38 -14.11
C LYS A 93 1.72 43.20 -15.10
N GLU A 94 2.78 43.84 -14.64
CA GLU A 94 3.73 44.62 -15.45
C GLU A 94 5.05 43.86 -15.58
N HIS A 95 5.30 43.28 -16.76
CA HIS A 95 6.48 42.47 -17.07
C HIS A 95 6.67 41.27 -16.13
N PHE A 96 5.63 40.87 -15.43
CA PHE A 96 5.60 39.71 -14.55
C PHE A 96 4.73 38.61 -15.14
N TYR A 97 5.34 37.45 -15.38
CA TYR A 97 4.72 36.26 -15.95
C TYR A 97 4.77 35.14 -14.89
N PRO A 98 3.71 34.93 -14.12
CA PRO A 98 3.69 33.93 -13.04
C PRO A 98 4.05 32.54 -13.53
N GLU A 99 3.72 32.21 -14.79
CA GLU A 99 4.00 30.94 -15.45
C GLU A 99 5.48 30.56 -15.40
N ASN A 100 6.37 31.57 -15.44
CA ASN A 100 7.82 31.35 -15.40
C ASN A 100 8.32 30.92 -14.02
N TYR A 101 7.50 31.07 -12.98
CA TYR A 101 7.84 30.77 -11.59
C TYR A 101 7.03 29.60 -11.03
N LEU A 102 5.99 29.18 -11.72
CA LEU A 102 5.25 27.98 -11.35
C LEU A 102 6.13 26.75 -11.60
N PRO A 103 6.16 25.79 -10.67
CA PRO A 103 6.85 24.54 -10.94
C PRO A 103 6.18 23.86 -12.13
N GLU A 104 7.00 23.36 -13.03
CA GLU A 104 6.52 22.63 -14.20
C GLU A 104 5.78 21.36 -13.77
N ASP A 105 4.85 20.91 -14.60
CA ASP A 105 4.23 19.61 -14.44
C ASP A 105 5.29 18.53 -14.54
N VAL A 106 5.25 17.57 -13.63
CA VAL A 106 6.19 16.45 -13.58
C VAL A 106 5.44 15.14 -13.63
N SER A 107 5.88 14.26 -14.50
CA SER A 107 5.52 12.84 -14.47
C SER A 107 6.64 12.01 -13.88
N PHE A 108 6.30 10.87 -13.28
CA PHE A 108 7.30 10.01 -12.67
C PHE A 108 7.35 8.66 -13.35
N ARG A 109 8.56 8.13 -13.47
CA ARG A 109 8.84 6.75 -13.87
C ARG A 109 9.62 6.07 -12.76
N LEU A 110 9.15 4.92 -12.31
CA LEU A 110 9.78 4.12 -11.28
C LEU A 110 10.36 2.86 -11.90
N TYR A 111 11.66 2.70 -11.82
CA TYR A 111 12.37 1.50 -12.26
C TYR A 111 12.70 0.64 -11.06
N LEU A 112 12.19 -0.59 -11.07
CA LEU A 112 12.43 -1.59 -10.03
C LEU A 112 13.29 -2.71 -10.59
N ASP A 113 14.43 -2.95 -9.96
CA ASP A 113 15.34 -4.01 -10.36
C ASP A 113 15.72 -4.93 -9.20
N LEU A 114 16.15 -6.14 -9.55
CA LEU A 114 16.70 -7.15 -8.63
C LEU A 114 18.15 -7.42 -9.03
N PRO A 115 19.10 -6.52 -8.70
CA PRO A 115 20.50 -6.68 -9.09
C PRO A 115 21.14 -7.92 -8.48
N GLN A 116 20.77 -8.24 -7.25
CA GLN A 116 21.20 -9.43 -6.51
C GLN A 116 20.02 -10.09 -5.82
N ARG A 117 20.20 -11.32 -5.39
CA ARG A 117 19.18 -12.03 -4.60
C ARG A 117 18.87 -11.23 -3.34
N ASP A 118 17.57 -11.03 -3.10
CA ASP A 118 17.05 -10.34 -1.91
C ASP A 118 17.41 -8.85 -1.77
N ILE A 119 17.83 -8.21 -2.88
CA ILE A 119 18.06 -6.76 -2.97
C ILE A 119 17.21 -6.20 -4.09
N ILE A 120 16.21 -5.39 -3.77
CA ILE A 120 15.40 -4.66 -4.76
C ILE A 120 15.76 -3.19 -4.70
N THR A 121 16.21 -2.66 -5.82
CA THR A 121 16.54 -1.24 -5.98
C THR A 121 15.38 -0.48 -6.61
N CYS A 122 15.19 0.76 -6.16
CA CYS A 122 14.13 1.65 -6.60
C CYS A 122 14.74 2.92 -7.19
N ASP A 123 14.65 3.11 -8.50
CA ASP A 123 15.09 4.33 -9.17
C ASP A 123 13.90 5.14 -9.66
N LEU A 124 13.69 6.30 -9.04
CA LEU A 124 12.61 7.21 -9.36
C LEU A 124 13.14 8.32 -10.27
N VAL A 125 12.60 8.40 -11.47
CA VAL A 125 12.94 9.43 -12.46
C VAL A 125 11.78 10.41 -12.57
N ALA A 126 12.07 11.68 -12.36
CA ALA A 126 11.17 12.80 -12.62
C ALA A 126 11.36 13.29 -14.07
N ASP A 127 10.30 13.23 -14.87
CA ASP A 127 10.28 13.64 -16.27
C ASP A 127 9.47 14.92 -16.43
N TYR A 128 10.15 15.97 -16.88
CA TYR A 128 9.60 17.30 -17.17
C TYR A 128 9.33 17.54 -18.65
N GLY A 129 9.43 16.50 -19.48
CA GLY A 129 9.35 16.63 -20.92
C GLY A 129 10.61 17.25 -21.56
N ASN A 130 10.63 17.34 -22.89
CA ASN A 130 11.74 17.93 -23.66
C ASN A 130 13.13 17.38 -23.30
N ASN A 131 13.24 16.07 -23.04
CA ASN A 131 14.46 15.37 -22.62
C ASN A 131 15.04 15.89 -21.28
N ARG A 132 14.22 16.43 -20.39
CA ARG A 132 14.63 16.84 -19.05
C ARG A 132 14.18 15.80 -18.03
N GLU A 133 15.07 14.89 -17.72
CA GLU A 133 14.86 13.80 -16.79
C GLU A 133 15.85 13.91 -15.62
N TYR A 134 15.38 13.67 -14.42
CA TYR A 134 16.19 13.74 -13.21
C TYR A 134 15.94 12.52 -12.33
N HIS A 135 17.01 11.85 -11.92
CA HIS A 135 16.96 10.79 -10.91
C HIS A 135 16.76 11.43 -9.53
N VAL A 136 15.61 11.22 -8.93
CA VAL A 136 15.19 11.94 -7.71
C VAL A 136 16.12 11.66 -6.52
N PHE A 137 16.69 10.46 -6.45
CA PHE A 137 17.60 10.04 -5.37
C PHE A 137 19.07 10.38 -5.61
N GLN A 138 19.43 10.86 -6.80
CA GLN A 138 20.77 11.31 -7.09
C GLN A 138 20.90 12.81 -6.85
N THR A 139 22.05 13.21 -6.32
CA THR A 139 22.33 14.62 -6.04
C THR A 139 22.65 15.34 -7.35
N ASP A 140 21.69 16.07 -7.90
CA ASP A 140 21.93 16.98 -9.01
C ASP A 140 21.92 18.43 -8.51
N SER A 141 22.90 19.22 -8.95
CA SER A 141 23.07 20.61 -8.55
C SER A 141 22.06 21.59 -9.18
N LYS A 142 21.37 21.19 -10.25
CA LYS A 142 20.41 22.03 -10.97
C LYS A 142 18.99 21.87 -10.45
N LYS A 143 18.62 22.73 -9.49
CA LYS A 143 17.27 22.73 -8.89
C LYS A 143 16.27 23.67 -9.55
N GLN A 144 16.70 24.46 -10.56
CA GLN A 144 15.84 25.45 -11.20
C GLN A 144 14.70 24.79 -11.98
N HIS A 145 13.49 25.28 -11.80
CA HIS A 145 12.25 24.83 -12.46
C HIS A 145 11.78 23.39 -12.12
N ARG A 146 12.38 22.74 -11.12
CA ARG A 146 11.93 21.42 -10.65
C ARG A 146 10.81 21.55 -9.62
N ASN A 147 9.84 20.64 -9.66
CA ASN A 147 8.79 20.52 -8.66
C ASN A 147 9.26 19.69 -7.46
N ILE A 148 10.20 20.25 -6.69
CA ILE A 148 10.84 19.58 -5.55
C ILE A 148 9.80 19.07 -4.54
N ARG A 149 8.63 19.73 -4.41
CA ARG A 149 7.58 19.28 -3.49
C ARG A 149 6.93 17.97 -3.96
N GLN A 150 6.64 17.83 -5.24
CA GLN A 150 6.08 16.59 -5.78
C GLN A 150 7.13 15.48 -5.79
N GLU A 151 8.37 15.78 -6.17
CA GLU A 151 9.49 14.85 -6.10
C GLU A 151 9.71 14.33 -4.67
N ALA A 152 9.71 15.22 -3.67
CA ALA A 152 9.86 14.83 -2.27
C ALA A 152 8.70 13.96 -1.76
N LYS A 153 7.47 14.20 -2.20
CA LYS A 153 6.32 13.34 -1.87
C LYS A 153 6.48 11.94 -2.46
N ALA A 154 6.86 11.85 -3.72
CA ALA A 154 7.07 10.57 -4.40
C ALA A 154 8.26 9.81 -3.79
N ALA A 155 9.36 10.51 -3.50
CA ALA A 155 10.51 9.94 -2.79
C ALA A 155 10.17 9.45 -1.39
N ALA A 156 9.36 10.19 -0.63
CA ALA A 156 8.94 9.82 0.72
C ALA A 156 8.10 8.53 0.73
N LEU A 157 7.19 8.38 -0.25
CA LEU A 157 6.40 7.16 -0.41
C LEU A 157 7.31 5.94 -0.58
N LEU A 158 8.26 5.99 -1.51
CA LEU A 158 9.20 4.91 -1.77
C LEU A 158 10.13 4.63 -0.58
N SER A 159 10.64 5.69 0.05
CA SER A 159 11.53 5.57 1.22
C SER A 159 10.84 4.88 2.40
N GLY A 160 9.51 4.93 2.50
CA GLY A 160 8.74 4.21 3.52
C GLY A 160 8.86 2.69 3.40
N TYR A 161 9.01 2.17 2.18
CA TYR A 161 9.18 0.74 1.91
C TYR A 161 10.64 0.29 1.97
N CYS A 162 11.59 1.17 1.67
CA CYS A 162 13.02 0.85 1.67
C CYS A 162 13.59 0.80 3.10
N ASN A 163 14.56 -0.08 3.33
CA ASN A 163 15.28 -0.20 4.61
C ASN A 163 16.78 0.11 4.50
N ALA A 164 17.31 0.23 3.29
CA ALA A 164 18.72 0.51 3.03
C ALA A 164 18.90 1.31 1.75
N LYS A 165 20.15 1.58 1.41
CA LYS A 165 20.59 2.01 0.09
C LYS A 165 21.49 0.93 -0.50
N ASP A 166 21.39 0.74 -1.79
CA ASP A 166 22.28 -0.16 -2.52
C ASP A 166 23.69 0.45 -2.60
N ASP A 167 24.68 -0.29 -2.17
CA ASP A 167 26.07 0.22 -2.11
C ASP A 167 26.67 0.55 -3.49
N ALA A 168 26.22 -0.12 -4.53
CA ALA A 168 26.74 0.07 -5.88
C ALA A 168 26.15 1.30 -6.58
N THR A 169 24.86 1.57 -6.40
CA THR A 169 24.12 2.62 -7.12
C THR A 169 23.74 3.81 -6.23
N GLY A 170 23.75 3.64 -4.90
CA GLY A 170 23.26 4.62 -3.93
C GLY A 170 21.74 4.78 -3.90
N LEU A 171 21.02 3.97 -4.70
CA LEU A 171 19.56 4.01 -4.77
C LEU A 171 18.91 3.43 -3.50
N PRO A 172 17.72 3.91 -3.12
CA PRO A 172 16.93 3.26 -2.08
C PRO A 172 16.68 1.80 -2.44
N ALA A 173 16.78 0.93 -1.45
CA ALA A 173 16.64 -0.51 -1.65
C ALA A 173 15.87 -1.19 -0.51
N ILE A 174 15.24 -2.31 -0.85
CA ILE A 174 14.72 -3.29 0.11
C ILE A 174 15.76 -4.42 0.16
N VAL A 175 16.42 -4.57 1.30
CA VAL A 175 17.54 -5.50 1.48
C VAL A 175 17.18 -6.52 2.56
N GLU A 176 17.19 -7.82 2.19
CA GLU A 176 17.06 -8.98 3.10
C GLU A 176 15.86 -8.93 4.07
N ASP A 177 14.81 -8.18 3.74
CA ASP A 177 13.61 -8.01 4.56
C ASP A 177 12.39 -8.56 3.83
N ASN A 178 11.99 -9.79 4.17
CA ASN A 178 10.85 -10.45 3.53
C ASN A 178 9.51 -9.78 3.87
N ASP A 179 9.36 -9.19 5.06
CA ASP A 179 8.12 -8.54 5.47
C ASP A 179 7.91 -7.25 4.67
N LYS A 180 8.95 -6.44 4.55
CA LYS A 180 8.92 -5.23 3.71
C LYS A 180 8.76 -5.56 2.24
N LEU A 181 9.42 -6.61 1.75
CA LEU A 181 9.29 -7.05 0.37
C LEU A 181 7.87 -7.51 0.07
N TYR A 182 7.28 -8.32 0.93
CA TYR A 182 5.90 -8.77 0.78
C TYR A 182 4.92 -7.59 0.82
N ASP A 183 5.08 -6.66 1.76
CA ASP A 183 4.27 -5.46 1.88
C ASP A 183 4.38 -4.56 0.64
N PHE A 184 5.60 -4.37 0.14
CA PHE A 184 5.84 -3.62 -1.10
C PHE A 184 5.17 -4.27 -2.31
N LEU A 185 5.30 -5.60 -2.49
CA LEU A 185 4.71 -6.31 -3.62
C LEU A 185 3.17 -6.35 -3.57
N THR A 186 2.57 -6.35 -2.38
CA THR A 186 1.11 -6.44 -2.21
C THR A 186 0.42 -5.07 -2.19
N ARG A 187 1.03 -4.08 -1.56
CA ARG A 187 0.47 -2.73 -1.38
C ARG A 187 1.29 -1.65 -2.05
N GLY A 188 2.60 -1.69 -1.86
CA GLY A 188 3.50 -0.63 -2.32
C GLY A 188 3.48 -0.42 -3.82
N LEU A 189 3.44 -1.49 -4.62
CA LEU A 189 3.36 -1.38 -6.09
C LEU A 189 2.10 -0.62 -6.52
N THR A 190 0.93 -0.97 -5.96
CA THR A 190 -0.33 -0.30 -6.29
C THR A 190 -0.34 1.17 -5.85
N GLU A 191 0.35 1.51 -4.76
CA GLU A 191 0.51 2.91 -4.34
C GLU A 191 1.46 3.66 -5.28
N CYS A 192 2.54 3.03 -5.72
CA CYS A 192 3.47 3.61 -6.68
C CYS A 192 2.83 3.82 -8.05
N GLU A 193 2.00 2.90 -8.55
CA GLU A 193 1.27 3.01 -9.82
C GLU A 193 0.29 4.19 -9.86
N LYS A 194 -0.15 4.70 -8.71
CA LYS A 194 -0.99 5.90 -8.65
C LYS A 194 -0.22 7.20 -8.92
N ILE A 195 1.10 7.18 -8.79
CA ILE A 195 1.94 8.38 -8.87
C ILE A 195 3.01 8.30 -9.97
N ALA A 196 3.35 7.09 -10.45
CA ALA A 196 4.41 6.86 -11.41
C ALA A 196 4.07 5.72 -12.37
N ASP A 197 4.63 5.76 -13.58
CA ASP A 197 4.68 4.61 -14.47
C ASP A 197 5.73 3.62 -13.95
N VAL A 198 5.31 2.40 -13.59
CA VAL A 198 6.18 1.41 -12.93
C VAL A 198 6.76 0.43 -13.95
N TYR A 199 8.06 0.34 -13.99
CA TYR A 199 8.83 -0.57 -14.84
C TYR A 199 9.55 -1.60 -13.96
N ILE A 200 9.25 -2.87 -14.18
CA ILE A 200 9.78 -3.98 -13.37
C ILE A 200 10.69 -4.84 -14.23
N SER A 201 11.90 -5.11 -13.76
CA SER A 201 12.87 -5.98 -14.46
C SER A 201 12.37 -7.43 -14.54
N ASP A 202 12.82 -8.17 -15.56
CA ASP A 202 12.43 -9.57 -15.76
C ASP A 202 12.88 -10.49 -14.61
N ARG A 203 13.91 -10.09 -13.87
CA ARG A 203 14.35 -10.83 -12.68
C ARG A 203 13.35 -10.64 -11.54
N LEU A 204 12.91 -9.42 -11.30
CA LEU A 204 11.96 -9.11 -10.25
C LEU A 204 10.55 -9.65 -10.56
N LYS A 205 10.14 -9.67 -11.84
CA LYS A 205 8.86 -10.29 -12.27
C LYS A 205 8.71 -11.76 -11.87
N LYS A 206 9.81 -12.46 -11.59
CA LYS A 206 9.77 -13.86 -11.12
C LYS A 206 9.39 -13.97 -9.64
N ILE A 207 9.57 -12.88 -8.87
CA ILE A 207 9.16 -12.80 -7.47
C ILE A 207 7.71 -12.30 -7.45
N GLN A 208 6.77 -13.22 -7.41
CA GLN A 208 5.34 -12.92 -7.40
C GLN A 208 4.71 -13.35 -6.08
N VAL A 209 3.62 -12.67 -5.73
CA VAL A 209 2.72 -13.12 -4.67
C VAL A 209 1.65 -13.97 -5.33
N ILE A 210 1.65 -15.25 -5.03
CA ILE A 210 0.69 -16.22 -5.56
C ILE A 210 -0.38 -16.55 -4.52
N GLN A 211 -1.55 -16.91 -4.99
CA GLN A 211 -2.63 -17.41 -4.13
C GLN A 211 -2.26 -18.78 -3.55
N PRO A 212 -2.78 -19.16 -2.37
CA PRO A 212 -2.63 -20.48 -1.82
C PRO A 212 -3.18 -21.52 -2.80
N PRO A 213 -2.56 -22.72 -2.87
CA PRO A 213 -3.02 -23.78 -3.77
C PRO A 213 -4.43 -24.24 -3.38
N LYS A 214 -5.25 -24.57 -4.37
CA LYS A 214 -6.48 -25.30 -4.13
C LYS A 214 -6.13 -26.76 -3.94
N VAL A 215 -6.46 -27.30 -2.78
CA VAL A 215 -6.16 -28.70 -2.46
C VAL A 215 -7.45 -29.50 -2.40
N SER A 216 -7.44 -30.70 -2.99
CA SER A 216 -8.51 -31.68 -2.88
C SER A 216 -7.99 -32.97 -2.27
N LEU A 217 -8.84 -33.61 -1.46
CA LEU A 217 -8.50 -34.84 -0.75
C LEU A 217 -9.40 -35.98 -1.21
N GLY A 218 -8.81 -37.18 -1.36
CA GLY A 218 -9.53 -38.43 -1.56
C GLY A 218 -9.28 -39.38 -0.39
N VAL A 219 -10.32 -40.00 0.14
CA VAL A 219 -10.20 -41.01 1.19
C VAL A 219 -10.94 -42.29 0.75
N SER A 220 -10.23 -43.39 0.65
CA SER A 220 -10.80 -44.69 0.35
C SER A 220 -10.33 -45.79 1.31
N LEU A 221 -11.06 -46.88 1.38
CA LEU A 221 -10.71 -48.05 2.19
C LEU A 221 -10.14 -49.12 1.29
N ASN A 222 -8.96 -49.61 1.59
CA ASN A 222 -8.31 -50.72 0.90
C ASN A 222 -7.88 -51.79 1.92
N GLY A 223 -8.70 -52.81 2.09
CA GLY A 223 -8.49 -53.86 3.12
C GLY A 223 -8.48 -53.26 4.53
N ASN A 224 -7.33 -53.32 5.21
CA ASN A 224 -7.13 -52.78 6.57
C ASN A 224 -6.45 -51.42 6.59
N LEU A 225 -6.24 -50.81 5.43
CA LEU A 225 -5.61 -49.52 5.28
C LEU A 225 -6.59 -48.51 4.67
N LEU A 226 -6.39 -47.25 5.03
CA LEU A 226 -7.03 -46.10 4.39
C LEU A 226 -6.05 -45.55 3.38
N ASP A 227 -6.48 -45.45 2.15
CA ASP A 227 -5.72 -44.73 1.12
C ASP A 227 -6.18 -43.28 1.11
N PHE A 228 -5.25 -42.41 1.46
CA PHE A 228 -5.43 -40.97 1.53
C PHE A 228 -4.66 -40.34 0.37
N ASN A 229 -5.38 -39.73 -0.56
CA ASN A 229 -4.81 -39.09 -1.74
C ASN A 229 -4.97 -37.57 -1.61
N MET A 230 -3.96 -36.82 -2.03
CA MET A 230 -3.93 -35.37 -2.03
C MET A 230 -3.52 -34.87 -3.41
N GLU A 231 -4.29 -33.92 -3.94
CA GLU A 231 -4.00 -33.22 -5.19
C GLU A 231 -3.96 -31.74 -4.92
N ALA A 232 -3.03 -31.01 -5.54
CA ALA A 232 -2.89 -29.58 -5.43
C ALA A 232 -2.91 -28.92 -6.81
N GLU A 233 -3.73 -27.90 -6.96
CA GLU A 233 -3.79 -27.07 -8.16
C GLU A 233 -3.03 -25.76 -7.91
N GLY A 234 -2.15 -25.37 -8.85
CA GLY A 234 -1.37 -24.13 -8.78
C GLY A 234 -0.02 -24.25 -8.06
N MET A 235 0.30 -25.44 -7.49
CA MET A 235 1.55 -25.69 -6.78
C MET A 235 1.91 -27.18 -6.86
N SER A 236 3.22 -27.51 -6.87
CA SER A 236 3.63 -28.92 -6.76
C SER A 236 3.42 -29.46 -5.34
N LEU A 237 3.24 -30.77 -5.21
CA LEU A 237 3.07 -31.42 -3.90
C LEU A 237 4.32 -31.28 -3.02
N GLU A 238 5.52 -31.23 -3.61
CA GLU A 238 6.76 -30.98 -2.86
C GLU A 238 6.79 -29.57 -2.27
N GLN A 239 6.34 -28.58 -3.04
CA GLN A 239 6.23 -27.18 -2.54
C GLN A 239 5.18 -27.08 -1.45
N LEU A 240 4.02 -27.76 -1.61
CA LEU A 240 2.97 -27.81 -0.60
C LEU A 240 3.47 -28.51 0.67
N ALA A 241 4.15 -29.64 0.56
CA ALA A 241 4.73 -30.36 1.70
C ALA A 241 5.72 -29.46 2.48
N PHE A 242 6.62 -28.78 1.75
CA PHE A 242 7.53 -27.80 2.36
C PHE A 242 6.79 -26.68 3.07
N LEU A 243 5.75 -26.14 2.45
CA LEU A 243 4.92 -25.08 3.03
C LEU A 243 4.22 -25.58 4.31
N LEU A 244 3.62 -26.76 4.30
CA LEU A 244 2.96 -27.35 5.48
C LEU A 244 3.96 -27.65 6.60
N SER A 245 5.19 -28.07 6.29
CA SER A 245 6.25 -28.32 7.30
C SER A 245 6.69 -27.06 8.03
N LYS A 246 6.52 -25.87 7.42
CA LYS A 246 6.86 -24.55 7.97
C LYS A 246 5.65 -23.78 8.44
N TYR A 247 4.45 -24.34 8.27
CA TYR A 247 3.20 -23.65 8.51
C TYR A 247 3.09 -23.10 9.94
N ASN A 248 2.73 -21.82 10.03
CA ASN A 248 2.44 -21.15 11.27
C ASN A 248 1.27 -20.17 11.04
N ARG A 249 0.15 -20.42 11.71
CA ARG A 249 -1.09 -19.64 11.62
C ARG A 249 -0.93 -18.12 11.85
N LYS A 250 0.17 -17.69 12.47
CA LYS A 250 0.45 -16.27 12.76
C LYS A 250 1.11 -15.52 11.58
N ARG A 251 1.49 -16.20 10.53
CA ARG A 251 2.17 -15.59 9.38
C ARG A 251 1.20 -15.32 8.25
N ASN A 252 1.26 -14.11 7.68
CA ASN A 252 0.41 -13.70 6.57
C ASN A 252 0.89 -14.23 5.21
N TYR A 253 2.11 -14.75 5.13
CA TYR A 253 2.70 -15.27 3.91
C TYR A 253 3.78 -16.32 4.19
N TYR A 254 4.12 -17.08 3.13
CA TYR A 254 5.30 -17.94 3.08
C TYR A 254 6.13 -17.65 1.84
N ARG A 255 7.45 -17.63 1.98
CA ARG A 255 8.37 -17.51 0.86
C ARG A 255 8.87 -18.88 0.43
N LEU A 256 8.60 -19.25 -0.83
CA LEU A 256 9.06 -20.50 -1.43
C LEU A 256 10.56 -20.44 -1.77
N LYS A 257 11.18 -21.61 -1.99
CA LYS A 257 12.59 -21.72 -2.44
C LYS A 257 12.81 -21.01 -3.80
N SER A 258 11.78 -20.91 -4.62
CA SER A 258 11.79 -20.15 -5.88
C SER A 258 11.89 -18.65 -5.71
N GLY A 259 11.67 -18.12 -4.49
CA GLY A 259 11.59 -16.69 -4.18
C GLY A 259 10.17 -16.12 -4.20
N GLN A 260 9.19 -16.84 -4.73
CA GLN A 260 7.78 -16.44 -4.75
C GLN A 260 7.19 -16.44 -3.34
N PHE A 261 6.21 -15.57 -3.11
CA PHE A 261 5.44 -15.53 -1.87
C PHE A 261 4.08 -16.19 -2.07
N VAL A 262 3.66 -16.98 -1.10
CA VAL A 262 2.30 -17.52 -1.02
C VAL A 262 1.54 -16.72 0.01
N ALA A 263 0.47 -16.04 -0.39
CA ALA A 263 -0.39 -15.32 0.54
C ALA A 263 -1.17 -16.32 1.40
N MET A 264 -1.27 -16.05 2.71
CA MET A 264 -1.94 -16.93 3.66
C MET A 264 -3.22 -16.25 4.14
N GLU A 265 -4.16 -16.05 3.23
CA GLU A 265 -5.53 -15.72 3.62
C GLU A 265 -6.23 -16.98 4.14
N GLU A 266 -7.33 -16.85 4.89
CA GLU A 266 -8.09 -17.97 5.47
C GLU A 266 -8.23 -19.13 4.48
N SER A 267 -7.42 -20.18 4.65
CA SER A 267 -7.25 -21.18 3.62
C SER A 267 -7.42 -22.59 4.16
N SER A 268 -7.73 -23.49 3.25
CA SER A 268 -7.68 -24.94 3.46
C SER A 268 -6.36 -25.44 4.05
N LEU A 269 -5.30 -24.63 4.00
CA LEU A 269 -3.98 -24.96 4.52
C LEU A 269 -3.95 -25.14 6.05
N ASP A 270 -4.79 -24.40 6.81
CA ASP A 270 -4.88 -24.57 8.26
C ASP A 270 -5.35 -25.98 8.62
N THR A 271 -6.39 -26.46 7.94
CA THR A 271 -6.90 -27.83 8.12
C THR A 271 -5.88 -28.88 7.69
N LEU A 272 -5.20 -28.65 6.54
CA LEU A 272 -4.16 -29.56 6.06
C LEU A 272 -2.98 -29.62 7.02
N ALA A 273 -2.58 -28.50 7.60
CA ALA A 273 -1.51 -28.45 8.60
C ALA A 273 -1.90 -29.22 9.87
N GLN A 274 -3.13 -29.03 10.36
CA GLN A 274 -3.66 -29.77 11.51
C GLN A 274 -3.75 -31.27 11.21
N LEU A 275 -4.24 -31.65 10.03
CA LEU A 275 -4.26 -33.06 9.58
C LEU A 275 -2.84 -33.64 9.51
N SER A 276 -1.92 -32.93 8.90
CA SER A 276 -0.52 -33.36 8.78
C SER A 276 0.12 -33.60 10.14
N GLN A 277 -0.07 -32.69 11.09
CA GLN A 277 0.44 -32.81 12.45
C GLN A 277 -0.26 -33.93 13.22
N GLY A 278 -1.59 -34.00 13.20
CA GLY A 278 -2.37 -35.01 13.93
C GLY A 278 -2.16 -36.44 13.39
N LEU A 279 -1.90 -36.59 12.10
CA LEU A 279 -1.53 -37.86 11.48
C LEU A 279 -0.03 -38.14 11.52
N MET A 280 0.79 -37.21 11.99
CA MET A 280 2.26 -37.28 12.00
C MET A 280 2.85 -37.58 10.62
N LEU A 281 2.33 -36.90 9.58
CA LEU A 281 2.79 -37.12 8.21
C LEU A 281 4.16 -36.49 7.99
N THR A 282 5.04 -37.22 7.32
CA THR A 282 6.34 -36.69 6.91
C THR A 282 6.24 -35.82 5.66
N GLU A 283 7.23 -34.97 5.43
CA GLU A 283 7.31 -34.15 4.20
C GLU A 283 7.34 -35.04 2.94
N GLU A 284 8.00 -36.18 3.01
CA GLU A 284 8.07 -37.15 1.90
C GLU A 284 6.70 -37.81 1.59
N GLN A 285 5.93 -38.15 2.64
CA GLN A 285 4.58 -38.66 2.49
C GLN A 285 3.64 -37.62 1.88
N LEU A 286 3.71 -36.39 2.32
CA LEU A 286 2.92 -35.31 1.75
C LEU A 286 3.32 -35.01 0.30
N ALA A 287 4.61 -35.01 -0.01
CA ALA A 287 5.11 -34.83 -1.38
C ALA A 287 4.72 -35.95 -2.36
N SER A 288 4.54 -37.19 -1.86
CA SER A 288 4.07 -38.31 -2.69
C SER A 288 2.60 -38.15 -3.12
N GLY A 289 1.81 -37.40 -2.37
CA GLY A 289 0.37 -37.26 -2.60
C GLY A 289 -0.48 -38.48 -2.34
N HIS A 290 0.14 -39.60 -1.99
CA HIS A 290 -0.53 -40.88 -1.70
C HIS A 290 -0.01 -41.46 -0.39
N ILE A 291 -0.89 -41.62 0.58
CA ILE A 291 -0.54 -41.98 1.95
C ILE A 291 -1.45 -43.12 2.41
N SER A 292 -0.85 -44.23 2.85
CA SER A 292 -1.58 -45.33 3.45
C SER A 292 -1.57 -45.21 4.97
N LEU A 293 -2.75 -45.17 5.57
CA LEU A 293 -2.95 -45.01 7.01
C LEU A 293 -3.66 -46.21 7.61
N PRO A 294 -3.35 -46.59 8.86
CA PRO A 294 -4.08 -47.66 9.53
C PRO A 294 -5.59 -47.34 9.69
N LYS A 295 -6.45 -48.33 9.54
CA LYS A 295 -7.91 -48.24 9.59
C LYS A 295 -8.44 -47.58 10.88
N PHE A 296 -7.76 -47.73 12.03
CA PHE A 296 -8.17 -47.13 13.29
C PHE A 296 -8.14 -45.61 13.28
N ARG A 297 -7.45 -44.97 12.33
CA ARG A 297 -7.44 -43.48 12.19
C ARG A 297 -8.67 -42.92 11.46
N ALA A 298 -9.59 -43.79 11.03
CA ALA A 298 -10.76 -43.41 10.22
C ALA A 298 -11.65 -42.38 10.93
N LEU A 299 -11.96 -42.56 12.24
CA LEU A 299 -12.78 -41.66 13.01
C LEU A 299 -12.13 -40.28 13.18
N TYR A 300 -10.81 -40.25 13.41
CA TYR A 300 -10.07 -38.97 13.48
C TYR A 300 -10.12 -38.22 12.15
N LEU A 301 -9.87 -38.93 11.03
CA LEU A 301 -9.97 -38.33 9.69
C LEU A 301 -11.38 -37.81 9.41
N ASP A 302 -12.42 -38.60 9.70
CA ASP A 302 -13.80 -38.17 9.49
C ASP A 302 -14.14 -36.92 10.31
N ALA A 303 -13.70 -36.85 11.59
CA ALA A 303 -13.93 -35.70 12.44
C ALA A 303 -13.26 -34.42 11.91
N GLN A 304 -12.00 -34.53 11.51
CA GLN A 304 -11.26 -33.36 10.99
C GLN A 304 -11.76 -32.87 9.60
N LEU A 305 -12.34 -33.79 8.81
CA LEU A 305 -12.81 -33.50 7.45
C LEU A 305 -14.32 -33.26 7.36
N ARG A 306 -15.06 -33.21 8.50
CA ARG A 306 -16.53 -33.13 8.48
C ARG A 306 -17.03 -31.73 8.18
N ASP A 307 -16.45 -30.72 8.81
CA ASP A 307 -17.00 -29.35 8.88
C ASP A 307 -16.19 -28.34 8.08
N ASN A 308 -15.41 -28.81 7.07
CA ASN A 308 -14.52 -27.93 6.33
C ASN A 308 -15.02 -27.67 4.91
N GLU A 309 -15.75 -26.57 4.73
CA GLU A 309 -16.27 -26.14 3.42
C GLU A 309 -15.14 -25.69 2.46
N SER A 310 -13.99 -25.29 2.99
CA SER A 310 -12.86 -24.78 2.20
C SER A 310 -11.98 -25.88 1.60
N LEU A 311 -12.15 -27.14 2.01
CA LEU A 311 -11.35 -28.27 1.56
C LEU A 311 -12.23 -29.36 0.91
N PRO A 312 -12.28 -29.44 -0.42
CA PRO A 312 -13.02 -30.49 -1.11
C PRO A 312 -12.51 -31.90 -0.72
N VAL A 313 -13.40 -32.74 -0.17
CA VAL A 313 -13.05 -34.10 0.24
C VAL A 313 -13.95 -35.13 -0.48
N ASN A 314 -13.34 -36.02 -1.22
CA ASN A 314 -14.03 -37.14 -1.82
C ASN A 314 -13.87 -38.39 -0.94
N LYS A 315 -14.95 -38.80 -0.27
CA LYS A 315 -15.00 -39.99 0.60
C LYS A 315 -15.63 -41.13 -0.16
N SER A 316 -14.93 -42.27 -0.31
CA SER A 316 -15.47 -43.46 -0.92
C SER A 316 -16.69 -44.03 -0.17
N ARG A 317 -17.49 -44.85 -0.83
CA ARG A 317 -18.66 -45.49 -0.20
C ARG A 317 -18.24 -46.38 0.97
N GLU A 318 -17.20 -47.16 0.78
CA GLU A 318 -16.65 -48.12 1.76
C GLU A 318 -16.14 -47.35 3.03
N PHE A 319 -15.50 -46.20 2.83
CA PHE A 319 -15.07 -45.35 3.96
C PHE A 319 -16.27 -44.80 4.75
N ARG A 320 -17.31 -44.34 4.06
CA ARG A 320 -18.53 -43.85 4.74
C ARG A 320 -19.25 -44.96 5.52
N GLU A 321 -19.32 -46.19 4.97
CA GLU A 321 -19.88 -47.34 5.65
C GLU A 321 -19.04 -47.73 6.87
N LEU A 322 -17.70 -47.69 6.76
CA LEU A 322 -16.78 -47.92 7.88
C LEU A 322 -17.06 -46.95 9.03
N ILE A 323 -17.14 -45.63 8.73
CA ILE A 323 -17.43 -44.64 9.74
C ILE A 323 -18.79 -44.85 10.41
N ARG A 324 -19.82 -45.16 9.64
CA ARG A 324 -21.15 -45.52 10.17
C ARG A 324 -21.05 -46.68 11.14
N ASN A 325 -20.40 -47.78 10.74
CA ASN A 325 -20.28 -48.95 11.59
C ASN A 325 -19.46 -48.72 12.85
N MET A 326 -18.42 -47.86 12.79
CA MET A 326 -17.65 -47.46 13.99
C MET A 326 -18.44 -46.62 14.96
N LYS A 327 -19.35 -45.77 14.46
CA LYS A 327 -20.22 -44.93 15.32
C LYS A 327 -21.37 -45.68 15.93
N THR A 328 -21.89 -46.71 15.24
CA THR A 328 -22.99 -47.55 15.76
C THR A 328 -22.53 -48.54 16.85
N VAL A 329 -21.23 -48.71 17.03
CA VAL A 329 -20.67 -49.55 18.13
C VAL A 329 -20.87 -48.89 19.51
N GLU A 330 -21.11 -47.56 19.55
CA GLU A 330 -21.51 -46.90 20.80
C GLU A 330 -22.91 -47.31 21.32
N ASP A 331 -23.78 -47.87 20.46
CA ASP A 331 -25.09 -48.41 20.78
C ASP A 331 -25.07 -49.95 20.87
N SER A 332 -23.91 -50.57 21.02
CA SER A 332 -23.86 -52.01 21.22
C SER A 332 -24.34 -52.36 22.65
N ASP A 333 -25.22 -53.33 22.76
CA ASP A 333 -25.67 -53.98 24.02
C ASP A 333 -24.51 -54.67 24.76
N PHE A 334 -23.46 -53.91 25.08
CA PHE A 334 -22.38 -54.39 25.90
C PHE A 334 -22.83 -54.28 27.36
N GLU A 335 -23.49 -55.33 27.88
CA GLU A 335 -23.74 -55.45 29.29
C GLU A 335 -22.40 -55.59 30.03
N VAL A 336 -22.07 -54.59 30.84
CA VAL A 336 -20.90 -54.64 31.72
C VAL A 336 -21.08 -55.81 32.66
N PRO A 337 -20.17 -56.81 32.68
CA PRO A 337 -20.28 -57.94 33.61
C PRO A 337 -20.44 -57.42 35.02
N ASP A 338 -21.36 -58.04 35.80
CA ASP A 338 -21.73 -57.67 37.16
C ASP A 338 -20.54 -57.43 38.11
N ALA A 339 -19.45 -58.17 37.88
CA ALA A 339 -18.21 -58.02 38.62
C ALA A 339 -17.55 -56.61 38.45
N PHE A 340 -17.78 -55.94 37.36
CA PHE A 340 -17.20 -54.60 37.04
C PHE A 340 -18.18 -53.47 37.27
N GLN A 341 -19.47 -53.69 37.30
CA GLN A 341 -20.48 -52.63 37.55
C GLN A 341 -20.28 -51.87 38.89
N LYS A 342 -19.75 -52.61 39.92
CA LYS A 342 -19.47 -52.02 41.22
C LYS A 342 -18.18 -51.19 41.27
N ILE A 343 -17.32 -51.28 40.27
CA ILE A 343 -16.01 -50.65 40.23
C ILE A 343 -16.00 -49.45 39.28
N LEU A 344 -16.87 -49.43 38.26
CA LEU A 344 -16.97 -48.33 37.31
C LEU A 344 -17.63 -47.10 38.02
N ARG A 345 -16.93 -46.01 38.08
CA ARG A 345 -17.46 -44.72 38.48
C ARG A 345 -18.23 -44.10 37.33
N GLU A 346 -19.41 -43.54 37.61
CA GLU A 346 -20.10 -42.64 36.71
C GLU A 346 -19.23 -41.40 36.48
N TYR A 347 -18.85 -41.14 35.23
CA TYR A 347 -18.23 -39.91 34.78
C TYR A 347 -19.15 -39.20 33.80
#